data_6a9418d3200f146aa34df7886f13dda2
#
_entry.id   6a9418d3200f146aa34df7886f13dda2
#
_cell.length_a   1.000
_cell.length_b   1.000
_cell.length_c   1.000
_cell.angle_alpha   90.00
_cell.angle_beta   90.00
_cell.angle_gamma   90.00
#
_symmetry.space_group_name_H-M   'P 1'
#
loop_
_entity.id
_entity.type
_entity.pdbx_description
1 polymer ?
#
loop_
_entity_poly.entity_id
_entity_poly.type
_entity_poly.pdbx_seq_one_letter_code
_entity_poly.pdbx_strand_id
1 'polypeptide(L)'
;LFGLFSRPNVDSGMLLTSAVTIMPLALATMVEHIGGICAISSTCERNFLQDPGLHRTLLGDGMATSLAALFGAPANTTYGENTGVLALSRVYDPRVIRIAAGLAILLSFSPKFAALVSAMPTATMGGVSMVLYGMISAVGVRNIVENQVDFTNSRNVIIAAIIMVLAIGVNYSGAVTFSVGSIEVSLSGLAVAAIAGIALNAVLPGKDYEFGEDEKGDTSVNFQV
;
A
#
# COMPACT_ATOMS: atom_id res chain seq x y z
N LEU A 1 -5.99 7.69 26.18
CA LEU A 1 -6.35 6.47 25.46
C LEU A 1 -7.86 6.24 25.40
N PHE A 2 -8.58 6.39 26.49
CA PHE A 2 -10.03 6.17 26.53
C PHE A 2 -10.86 7.46 26.41
N GLY A 3 -10.25 8.59 26.13
CA GLY A 3 -10.93 9.88 26.01
C GLY A 3 -11.95 9.97 24.87
N LEU A 4 -11.83 9.12 23.83
CA LEU A 4 -12.79 9.05 22.74
C LEU A 4 -14.12 8.44 23.19
N PHE A 5 -14.08 7.44 24.06
CA PHE A 5 -15.28 6.78 24.59
C PHE A 5 -15.94 7.56 25.75
N SER A 6 -15.21 8.51 26.32
CA SER A 6 -15.70 9.36 27.42
C SER A 6 -16.20 10.73 26.96
N ARG A 7 -16.13 11.06 25.68
CA ARG A 7 -16.64 12.32 25.16
C ARG A 7 -18.16 12.24 24.96
N PRO A 8 -18.95 13.09 25.63
CA PRO A 8 -20.42 13.10 25.52
C PRO A 8 -20.94 13.52 24.14
N ASN A 9 -20.04 13.85 23.20
CA ASN A 9 -20.36 14.37 21.86
C ASN A 9 -20.07 13.41 20.74
N VAL A 10 -19.81 12.12 21.00
CA VAL A 10 -19.68 11.10 19.92
C VAL A 10 -21.09 10.64 19.58
N ASP A 11 -21.70 11.32 18.62
CA ASP A 11 -23.02 10.94 18.10
C ASP A 11 -22.88 9.70 17.20
N SER A 12 -23.87 8.81 17.27
CA SER A 12 -23.96 7.62 16.41
C SER A 12 -23.94 7.99 14.92
N GLY A 13 -24.47 9.15 14.55
CA GLY A 13 -24.39 9.71 13.20
C GLY A 13 -22.97 10.00 12.77
N MET A 14 -22.14 10.56 13.63
CA MET A 14 -20.73 10.85 13.37
C MET A 14 -19.91 9.56 13.18
N LEU A 15 -20.17 8.52 13.97
CA LEU A 15 -19.52 7.23 13.81
C LEU A 15 -19.91 6.57 12.48
N LEU A 16 -21.17 6.59 12.13
CA LEU A 16 -21.66 6.05 10.86
C LEU A 16 -21.05 6.78 9.66
N THR A 17 -21.03 8.11 9.71
CA THR A 17 -20.43 8.95 8.66
C THR A 17 -18.94 8.61 8.49
N SER A 18 -18.20 8.53 9.60
CA SER A 18 -16.77 8.17 9.56
C SER A 18 -16.55 6.77 8.99
N ALA A 19 -17.37 5.79 9.39
CA ALA A 19 -17.27 4.42 8.89
C ALA A 19 -17.54 4.35 7.37
N VAL A 20 -18.61 5.00 6.90
CA VAL A 20 -18.97 5.02 5.47
C VAL A 20 -17.92 5.75 4.64
N THR A 21 -17.28 6.79 5.18
CA THR A 21 -16.21 7.53 4.48
C THR A 21 -14.91 6.73 4.42
N ILE A 22 -14.54 6.02 5.48
CA ILE A 22 -13.25 5.32 5.56
C ILE A 22 -13.32 3.92 4.93
N MET A 23 -14.45 3.22 5.01
CA MET A 23 -14.58 1.85 4.52
C MET A 23 -14.22 1.67 3.03
N PRO A 24 -14.61 2.56 2.09
CA PRO A 24 -14.17 2.43 0.69
C PRO A 24 -12.66 2.57 0.49
N LEU A 25 -11.98 3.33 1.35
CA LEU A 25 -10.52 3.49 1.29
C LEU A 25 -9.79 2.18 1.58
N ALA A 26 -10.41 1.27 2.34
CA ALA A 26 -9.85 -0.04 2.63
C ALA A 26 -9.60 -0.88 1.35
N LEU A 27 -10.42 -0.71 0.32
CA LEU A 27 -10.19 -1.37 -0.98
C LEU A 27 -8.90 -0.89 -1.65
N ALA A 28 -8.62 0.40 -1.58
CA ALA A 28 -7.40 0.97 -2.14
C ALA A 28 -6.16 0.47 -1.38
N THR A 29 -6.21 0.46 -0.04
CA THR A 29 -5.10 -0.05 0.78
C THR A 29 -4.88 -1.55 0.61
N MET A 30 -5.94 -2.35 0.38
CA MET A 30 -5.80 -3.77 0.03
C MET A 30 -5.06 -3.97 -1.29
N VAL A 31 -5.38 -3.20 -2.33
CA VAL A 31 -4.70 -3.28 -3.63
C VAL A 31 -3.24 -2.84 -3.49
N GLU A 32 -2.98 -1.79 -2.73
CA GLU A 32 -1.63 -1.33 -2.39
C GLU A 32 -0.84 -2.42 -1.65
N HIS A 33 -1.45 -3.07 -0.67
CA HIS A 33 -0.86 -4.17 0.08
C HIS A 33 -0.48 -5.34 -0.84
N ILE A 34 -1.39 -5.75 -1.75
CA ILE A 34 -1.12 -6.81 -2.72
C ILE A 34 0.10 -6.45 -3.59
N GLY A 35 0.13 -5.22 -4.12
CA GLY A 35 1.27 -4.72 -4.88
C GLY A 35 2.57 -4.72 -4.08
N GLY A 36 2.51 -4.30 -2.81
CA GLY A 36 3.63 -4.34 -1.87
C GLY A 36 4.15 -5.76 -1.61
N ILE A 37 3.24 -6.72 -1.43
CA ILE A 37 3.62 -8.14 -1.23
C ILE A 37 4.23 -8.73 -2.52
N CYS A 38 3.73 -8.39 -3.69
CA CYS A 38 4.37 -8.77 -4.96
C CYS A 38 5.78 -8.20 -5.06
N ALA A 39 5.95 -6.90 -4.77
CA ALA A 39 7.23 -6.23 -4.82
C ALA A 39 8.27 -6.83 -3.85
N ILE A 40 7.85 -7.12 -2.61
CA ILE A 40 8.75 -7.74 -1.62
C ILE A 40 9.04 -9.21 -1.96
N SER A 41 8.08 -9.92 -2.55
CA SER A 41 8.27 -11.29 -3.03
C SER A 41 9.34 -11.36 -4.10
N SER A 42 9.28 -10.46 -5.08
CA SER A 42 10.29 -10.31 -6.13
C SER A 42 11.66 -9.92 -5.54
N THR A 43 11.69 -8.97 -4.59
CA THR A 43 12.94 -8.51 -3.98
C THR A 43 13.63 -9.60 -3.16
N CYS A 44 12.86 -10.43 -2.45
CA CYS A 44 13.37 -11.50 -1.59
C CYS A 44 13.49 -12.86 -2.30
N GLU A 45 13.09 -12.96 -3.57
CA GLU A 45 13.03 -14.21 -4.35
C GLU A 45 12.23 -15.31 -3.62
N ARG A 46 11.12 -14.92 -2.98
CA ARG A 46 10.24 -15.80 -2.21
C ARG A 46 8.79 -15.44 -2.45
N ASN A 47 7.96 -16.46 -2.60
CA ASN A 47 6.53 -16.28 -2.82
C ASN A 47 5.76 -16.06 -1.51
N PHE A 48 5.64 -14.81 -1.08
CA PHE A 48 4.87 -14.46 0.12
C PHE A 48 3.36 -14.44 -0.10
N LEU A 49 2.89 -14.50 -1.35
CA LEU A 49 1.47 -14.64 -1.65
C LEU A 49 0.97 -16.04 -1.30
N GLN A 50 1.84 -17.05 -1.41
CA GLN A 50 1.54 -18.43 -1.07
C GLN A 50 1.91 -18.76 0.39
N ASP A 51 3.13 -18.43 0.82
CA ASP A 51 3.61 -18.69 2.18
C ASP A 51 4.23 -17.42 2.78
N PRO A 52 3.62 -16.79 3.80
CA PRO A 52 2.53 -17.26 4.67
C PRO A 52 1.11 -17.13 4.10
N GLY A 53 0.95 -16.59 2.91
CA GLY A 53 -0.32 -16.39 2.24
C GLY A 53 -0.90 -14.99 2.41
N LEU A 54 -1.49 -14.47 1.33
CA LEU A 54 -2.04 -13.12 1.27
C LEU A 54 -3.09 -12.84 2.37
N HIS A 55 -3.89 -13.83 2.73
CA HIS A 55 -4.89 -13.70 3.79
C HIS A 55 -4.27 -13.41 5.15
N ARG A 56 -3.08 -13.96 5.45
CA ARG A 56 -2.38 -13.72 6.72
C ARG A 56 -1.70 -12.35 6.74
N THR A 57 -1.15 -11.93 5.60
CA THR A 57 -0.51 -10.61 5.51
C THR A 57 -1.54 -9.50 5.61
N LEU A 58 -2.69 -9.62 4.93
CA LEU A 58 -3.83 -8.69 5.05
C LEU A 58 -4.40 -8.67 6.47
N LEU A 59 -4.54 -9.84 7.11
CA LEU A 59 -5.01 -9.89 8.50
C LEU A 59 -4.03 -9.17 9.43
N GLY A 60 -2.72 -9.36 9.23
CA GLY A 60 -1.69 -8.69 10.01
C GLY A 60 -1.74 -7.16 9.88
N ASP A 61 -1.90 -6.66 8.67
CA ASP A 61 -2.03 -5.23 8.38
C ASP A 61 -3.31 -4.64 9.02
N GLY A 62 -4.44 -5.33 8.88
CA GLY A 62 -5.71 -4.93 9.50
C GLY A 62 -5.65 -4.95 11.04
N MET A 63 -5.00 -5.93 11.63
CA MET A 63 -4.77 -5.99 13.08
C MET A 63 -3.86 -4.85 13.56
N ALA A 64 -2.80 -4.54 12.82
CA ALA A 64 -1.90 -3.42 13.14
C ALA A 64 -2.65 -2.09 13.11
N THR A 65 -3.48 -1.87 12.10
CA THR A 65 -4.35 -0.68 11.99
C THR A 65 -5.35 -0.60 13.15
N SER A 66 -5.98 -1.71 13.51
CA SER A 66 -6.92 -1.77 14.63
C SER A 66 -6.24 -1.47 15.97
N LEU A 67 -5.04 -2.01 16.19
CA LEU A 67 -4.22 -1.71 17.35
C LEU A 67 -3.81 -0.24 17.39
N ALA A 68 -3.34 0.31 16.28
CA ALA A 68 -2.99 1.73 16.17
C ALA A 68 -4.17 2.64 16.55
N ALA A 69 -5.36 2.31 16.06
CA ALA A 69 -6.59 3.06 16.37
C ALA A 69 -6.93 3.03 17.87
N LEU A 70 -6.69 1.92 18.58
CA LEU A 70 -6.88 1.85 20.04
C LEU A 70 -5.99 2.84 20.80
N PHE A 71 -4.81 3.16 20.27
CA PHE A 71 -3.90 4.15 20.82
C PHE A 71 -4.14 5.58 20.28
N GLY A 72 -5.18 5.76 19.44
CA GLY A 72 -5.51 7.06 18.85
C GLY A 72 -4.61 7.47 17.70
N ALA A 73 -3.86 6.53 17.12
CA ALA A 73 -3.06 6.77 15.94
C ALA A 73 -3.91 6.70 14.65
N PRO A 74 -3.45 7.31 13.54
CA PRO A 74 -4.12 7.19 12.25
C PRO A 74 -4.06 5.75 11.74
N ALA A 75 -4.88 5.47 10.72
CA ALA A 75 -4.85 4.19 10.03
C ALA A 75 -3.42 3.90 9.50
N ASN A 76 -2.99 2.67 9.69
CA ASN A 76 -1.68 2.21 9.25
C ASN A 76 -1.80 1.56 7.87
N THR A 77 -0.74 1.56 7.08
CA THR A 77 -0.65 0.89 5.80
C THR A 77 0.74 0.31 5.58
N THR A 78 0.89 -0.50 4.54
CA THR A 78 2.18 -1.07 4.14
C THR A 78 3.08 0.01 3.54
N TYR A 79 4.30 0.15 4.05
CA TYR A 79 5.28 1.11 3.56
C TYR A 79 6.20 0.49 2.50
N GLY A 80 5.95 0.84 1.24
CA GLY A 80 6.75 0.38 0.09
C GLY A 80 8.21 0.85 0.14
N GLU A 81 8.49 1.97 0.82
CA GLU A 81 9.84 2.51 1.02
C GLU A 81 10.78 1.52 1.70
N ASN A 82 10.27 0.72 2.61
CA ASN A 82 11.06 -0.30 3.29
C ASN A 82 11.53 -1.41 2.34
N THR A 83 10.80 -1.70 1.29
CA THR A 83 11.22 -2.65 0.23
C THR A 83 12.47 -2.15 -0.47
N GLY A 84 12.56 -0.85 -0.74
CA GLY A 84 13.77 -0.22 -1.28
C GLY A 84 14.97 -0.38 -0.35
N VAL A 85 14.77 -0.20 0.97
CA VAL A 85 15.83 -0.39 1.97
C VAL A 85 16.27 -1.86 2.03
N LEU A 86 15.34 -2.81 1.95
CA LEU A 86 15.65 -4.24 1.88
C LEU A 86 16.51 -4.58 0.65
N ALA A 87 16.15 -4.03 -0.51
CA ALA A 87 16.90 -4.22 -1.76
C ALA A 87 18.34 -3.70 -1.65
N LEU A 88 18.53 -2.53 -1.00
CA LEU A 88 19.84 -1.94 -0.78
C LEU A 88 20.69 -2.71 0.24
N SER A 89 20.09 -3.09 1.36
CA SER A 89 20.79 -3.78 2.46
C SER A 89 21.02 -5.26 2.19
N ARG A 90 20.24 -5.86 1.28
CA ARG A 90 20.19 -7.30 0.99
C ARG A 90 19.94 -8.17 2.23
N VAL A 91 19.23 -7.62 3.22
CA VAL A 91 18.89 -8.32 4.47
C VAL A 91 17.43 -8.73 4.40
N TYR A 92 17.16 -9.98 4.07
CA TYR A 92 15.81 -10.50 3.80
C TYR A 92 15.24 -11.38 4.94
N ASP A 93 15.95 -11.48 6.08
CA ASP A 93 15.48 -12.28 7.21
C ASP A 93 14.34 -11.55 7.96
N PRO A 94 13.13 -12.13 8.04
CA PRO A 94 12.02 -11.53 8.77
C PRO A 94 12.29 -11.30 10.26
N ARG A 95 13.27 -12.00 10.85
CA ARG A 95 13.67 -11.80 12.26
C ARG A 95 14.28 -10.43 12.47
N VAL A 96 15.08 -9.95 11.52
CA VAL A 96 15.70 -8.61 11.58
C VAL A 96 14.60 -7.54 11.56
N ILE A 97 13.59 -7.69 10.70
CA ILE A 97 12.47 -6.75 10.62
C ILE A 97 11.66 -6.73 11.92
N ARG A 98 11.42 -7.91 12.52
CA ARG A 98 10.72 -7.99 13.83
C ARG A 98 11.51 -7.33 14.95
N ILE A 99 12.84 -7.51 14.99
CA ILE A 99 13.71 -6.85 15.96
C ILE A 99 13.70 -5.34 15.73
N ALA A 100 13.80 -4.89 14.48
CA ALA A 100 13.72 -3.48 14.12
C ALA A 100 12.39 -2.85 14.57
N ALA A 101 11.27 -3.54 14.36
CA ALA A 101 9.96 -3.09 14.83
C ALA A 101 9.92 -2.98 16.37
N GLY A 102 10.46 -3.96 17.07
CA GLY A 102 10.57 -3.93 18.54
C GLY A 102 11.42 -2.74 19.03
N LEU A 103 12.56 -2.49 18.38
CA LEU A 103 13.41 -1.34 18.69
C LEU A 103 12.69 -0.01 18.40
N ALA A 104 11.94 0.08 17.28
CA ALA A 104 11.15 1.26 16.96
C ALA A 104 10.10 1.56 18.05
N ILE A 105 9.42 0.53 18.55
CA ILE A 105 8.47 0.67 19.66
C ILE A 105 9.18 1.19 20.91
N LEU A 106 10.33 0.62 21.28
CA LEU A 106 11.09 1.09 22.45
C LEU A 106 11.55 2.55 22.27
N LEU A 107 12.05 2.90 21.09
CA LEU A 107 12.51 4.26 20.80
C LEU A 107 11.35 5.29 20.77
N SER A 108 10.13 4.85 20.44
CA SER A 108 8.96 5.73 20.44
C SER A 108 8.60 6.30 21.82
N PHE A 109 9.02 5.64 22.91
CA PHE A 109 8.85 6.14 24.27
C PHE A 109 9.92 7.17 24.67
N SER A 110 10.91 7.41 23.83
CA SER A 110 11.99 8.38 24.11
C SER A 110 11.69 9.74 23.47
N PRO A 111 11.34 10.78 24.25
CA PRO A 111 11.12 12.13 23.69
C PRO A 111 12.38 12.71 23.04
N LYS A 112 13.56 12.31 23.52
CA LYS A 112 14.84 12.74 22.93
C LYS A 112 15.04 12.19 21.53
N PHE A 113 14.64 10.93 21.30
CA PHE A 113 14.69 10.33 19.96
C PHE A 113 13.70 11.00 19.02
N ALA A 114 12.48 11.27 19.48
CA ALA A 114 11.49 12.01 18.70
C ALA A 114 11.99 13.41 18.33
N ALA A 115 12.63 14.12 19.27
CA ALA A 115 13.23 15.42 19.02
C ALA A 115 14.37 15.35 18.00
N LEU A 116 15.21 14.31 18.05
CA LEU A 116 16.28 14.08 17.07
C LEU A 116 15.73 13.88 15.67
N VAL A 117 14.68 13.07 15.51
CA VAL A 117 14.02 12.86 14.22
C VAL A 117 13.38 14.16 13.69
N SER A 118 12.72 14.92 14.58
CA SER A 118 12.11 16.20 14.22
C SER A 118 13.12 17.30 13.89
N ALA A 119 14.37 17.17 14.37
CA ALA A 119 15.45 18.13 14.09
C ALA A 119 16.10 17.91 12.72
N MET A 120 15.73 16.87 11.98
CA MET A 120 16.27 16.65 10.63
C MET A 120 15.86 17.77 9.69
N PRO A 121 16.82 18.37 8.94
CA PRO A 121 16.52 19.39 7.95
C PRO A 121 15.56 18.87 6.88
N THR A 122 14.58 19.67 6.50
CA THR A 122 13.60 19.33 5.44
C THR A 122 14.27 19.03 4.10
N ALA A 123 15.38 19.71 3.79
CA ALA A 123 16.15 19.43 2.59
C ALA A 123 16.74 18.01 2.58
N THR A 124 17.24 17.53 3.73
CA THR A 124 17.75 16.17 3.87
C THR A 124 16.64 15.15 3.71
N MET A 125 15.50 15.40 4.38
CA MET A 125 14.31 14.55 4.25
C MET A 125 13.81 14.48 2.81
N GLY A 126 13.76 15.62 2.12
CA GLY A 126 13.37 15.69 0.71
C GLY A 126 14.30 14.89 -0.19
N GLY A 127 15.62 15.03 -0.01
CA GLY A 127 16.60 14.27 -0.79
C GLY A 127 16.49 12.75 -0.58
N VAL A 128 16.35 12.30 0.65
CA VAL A 128 16.15 10.86 0.97
C VAL A 128 14.83 10.35 0.37
N SER A 129 13.75 11.12 0.50
CA SER A 129 12.45 10.76 -0.07
C SER A 129 12.50 10.62 -1.58
N MET A 130 13.22 11.50 -2.30
CA MET A 130 13.38 11.37 -3.76
C MET A 130 14.06 10.06 -4.15
N VAL A 131 15.10 9.65 -3.43
CA VAL A 131 15.80 8.37 -3.69
C VAL A 131 14.87 7.20 -3.40
N LEU A 132 14.14 7.23 -2.27
CA LEU A 132 13.20 6.17 -1.89
C LEU A 132 12.06 6.04 -2.91
N TYR A 133 11.45 7.12 -3.33
CA TYR A 133 10.39 7.10 -4.35
C TYR A 133 10.91 6.62 -5.71
N GLY A 134 12.14 6.98 -6.07
CA GLY A 134 12.81 6.44 -7.25
C GLY A 134 12.97 4.93 -7.18
N MET A 135 13.37 4.38 -6.03
CA MET A 135 13.48 2.94 -5.82
C MET A 135 12.13 2.22 -5.89
N ILE A 136 11.08 2.79 -5.28
CA ILE A 136 9.72 2.24 -5.37
C ILE A 136 9.27 2.18 -6.83
N SER A 137 9.49 3.26 -7.57
CA SER A 137 9.17 3.31 -9.01
C SER A 137 9.94 2.25 -9.80
N ALA A 138 11.24 2.06 -9.50
CA ALA A 138 12.06 1.04 -10.14
C ALA A 138 11.56 -0.38 -9.83
N VAL A 139 11.13 -0.65 -8.58
CA VAL A 139 10.51 -1.93 -8.21
C VAL A 139 9.20 -2.14 -8.97
N GLY A 140 8.38 -1.11 -9.13
CA GLY A 140 7.16 -1.17 -9.94
C GLY A 140 7.44 -1.53 -11.40
N VAL A 141 8.44 -0.88 -12.02
CA VAL A 141 8.89 -1.20 -13.38
C VAL A 141 9.44 -2.63 -13.46
N ARG A 142 10.26 -3.03 -12.49
CA ARG A 142 10.80 -4.39 -12.39
C ARG A 142 9.68 -5.43 -12.37
N ASN A 143 8.64 -5.21 -11.58
CA ASN A 143 7.47 -6.10 -11.51
C ASN A 143 6.79 -6.29 -12.89
N ILE A 144 6.64 -5.21 -13.65
CA ILE A 144 6.08 -5.25 -15.00
C ILE A 144 6.96 -6.09 -15.93
N VAL A 145 8.29 -5.90 -15.86
CA VAL A 145 9.26 -6.61 -16.71
C VAL A 145 9.34 -8.09 -16.35
N GLU A 146 9.42 -8.43 -15.07
CA GLU A 146 9.49 -9.82 -14.59
C GLU A 146 8.25 -10.63 -14.94
N ASN A 147 7.07 -9.99 -14.88
CA ASN A 147 5.81 -10.62 -15.28
C ASN A 147 5.58 -10.58 -16.80
N GLN A 148 6.55 -10.12 -17.57
CA GLN A 148 6.51 -10.10 -19.04
C GLN A 148 5.21 -9.49 -19.58
N VAL A 149 4.73 -8.41 -18.94
CA VAL A 149 3.51 -7.74 -19.38
C VAL A 149 3.69 -7.23 -20.80
N ASP A 150 2.91 -7.77 -21.74
CA ASP A 150 2.98 -7.39 -23.14
C ASP A 150 2.32 -6.02 -23.38
N PHE A 151 3.14 -4.99 -23.54
CA PHE A 151 2.69 -3.64 -23.90
C PHE A 151 2.45 -3.45 -25.41
N THR A 152 2.64 -4.47 -26.26
CA THR A 152 2.14 -4.44 -27.64
C THR A 152 0.63 -4.69 -27.68
N ASN A 153 0.07 -5.30 -26.64
CA ASN A 153 -1.35 -5.47 -26.44
C ASN A 153 -1.99 -4.12 -26.04
N SER A 154 -2.84 -3.58 -26.89
CA SER A 154 -3.53 -2.30 -26.66
C SER A 154 -4.32 -2.26 -25.35
N ARG A 155 -4.86 -3.41 -24.91
CA ARG A 155 -5.58 -3.56 -23.64
C ARG A 155 -4.69 -3.21 -22.46
N ASN A 156 -3.50 -3.81 -22.38
CA ASN A 156 -2.56 -3.61 -21.29
C ASN A 156 -2.04 -2.16 -21.27
N VAL A 157 -1.78 -1.60 -22.45
CA VAL A 157 -1.39 -0.18 -22.58
C VAL A 157 -2.48 0.75 -22.05
N ILE A 158 -3.74 0.54 -22.44
CA ILE A 158 -4.87 1.37 -22.00
C ILE A 158 -5.04 1.31 -20.49
N ILE A 159 -5.02 0.10 -19.91
CA ILE A 159 -5.17 -0.09 -18.46
C ILE A 159 -4.04 0.64 -17.72
N ALA A 160 -2.78 0.39 -18.10
CA ALA A 160 -1.62 1.00 -17.46
C ALA A 160 -1.63 2.53 -17.60
N ALA A 161 -1.94 3.05 -18.78
CA ALA A 161 -2.01 4.49 -19.01
C ALA A 161 -3.08 5.16 -18.13
N ILE A 162 -4.27 4.59 -18.06
CA ILE A 162 -5.36 5.14 -17.26
C ILE A 162 -5.02 5.09 -15.77
N ILE A 163 -4.46 3.98 -15.27
CA ILE A 163 -4.02 3.88 -13.87
C ILE A 163 -3.01 4.98 -13.55
N MET A 164 -1.96 5.13 -14.37
CA MET A 164 -0.92 6.14 -14.13
C MET A 164 -1.46 7.57 -14.21
N VAL A 165 -2.27 7.87 -15.21
CA VAL A 165 -2.84 9.21 -15.40
C VAL A 165 -3.80 9.57 -14.26
N LEU A 166 -4.65 8.65 -13.83
CA LEU A 166 -5.58 8.90 -12.73
C LEU A 166 -4.86 9.01 -11.39
N ALA A 167 -3.86 8.17 -11.12
CA ALA A 167 -3.10 8.22 -9.88
C ALA A 167 -2.39 9.57 -9.68
N ILE A 168 -1.80 10.11 -10.73
CA ILE A 168 -1.08 11.40 -10.71
C ILE A 168 -2.06 12.56 -10.87
N GLY A 169 -2.94 12.49 -11.87
CA GLY A 169 -3.82 13.58 -12.26
C GLY A 169 -4.83 13.95 -11.18
N VAL A 170 -5.47 12.96 -10.56
CA VAL A 170 -6.43 13.20 -9.48
C VAL A 170 -5.74 13.75 -8.23
N ASN A 171 -4.53 13.28 -7.91
CA ASN A 171 -3.76 13.84 -6.81
C ASN A 171 -3.37 15.30 -7.04
N TYR A 172 -3.11 15.68 -8.29
CA TYR A 172 -2.73 17.05 -8.65
C TYR A 172 -3.93 17.99 -8.71
N SER A 173 -5.09 17.52 -9.17
CA SER A 173 -6.33 18.31 -9.29
C SER A 173 -7.14 18.38 -7.99
N GLY A 174 -6.75 17.65 -6.95
CA GLY A 174 -7.51 17.45 -5.73
C GLY A 174 -8.28 16.12 -5.75
N ALA A 175 -8.64 15.63 -4.56
CA ALA A 175 -9.42 14.39 -4.45
C ALA A 175 -10.77 14.49 -5.17
N VAL A 176 -11.25 13.38 -5.70
CA VAL A 176 -12.62 13.32 -6.23
C VAL A 176 -13.58 13.25 -5.06
N THR A 177 -14.34 14.33 -4.87
CA THR A 177 -15.35 14.43 -3.82
C THR A 177 -16.74 14.27 -4.40
N PHE A 178 -17.55 13.43 -3.78
CA PHE A 178 -18.98 13.29 -4.11
C PHE A 178 -19.78 13.13 -2.84
N SER A 179 -21.00 13.68 -2.84
CA SER A 179 -21.89 13.61 -1.70
C SER A 179 -22.90 12.49 -1.87
N VAL A 180 -22.97 11.60 -0.88
CA VAL A 180 -24.02 10.59 -0.80
C VAL A 180 -24.93 10.96 0.37
N GLY A 181 -26.00 11.67 0.07
CA GLY A 181 -26.88 12.26 1.09
C GLY A 181 -26.17 13.37 1.87
N SER A 182 -25.98 13.19 3.17
CA SER A 182 -25.28 14.14 4.04
C SER A 182 -23.79 13.82 4.23
N ILE A 183 -23.28 12.82 3.55
CA ILE A 183 -21.90 12.31 3.70
C ILE A 183 -21.07 12.74 2.50
N GLU A 184 -19.97 13.47 2.72
CA GLU A 184 -18.97 13.73 1.71
C GLU A 184 -17.95 12.59 1.68
N VAL A 185 -17.86 11.91 0.55
CA VAL A 185 -16.86 10.88 0.29
C VAL A 185 -15.76 11.48 -0.58
N SER A 186 -14.53 11.40 -0.11
CA SER A 186 -13.34 11.89 -0.82
C SER A 186 -12.47 10.70 -1.22
N LEU A 187 -12.28 10.49 -2.51
CA LEU A 187 -11.39 9.45 -3.05
C LEU A 187 -10.07 10.06 -3.49
N SER A 188 -8.97 9.51 -2.96
CA SER A 188 -7.61 9.87 -3.41
C SER A 188 -7.34 9.38 -4.83
N GLY A 189 -6.34 9.97 -5.49
CA GLY A 189 -5.92 9.55 -6.83
C GLY A 189 -5.59 8.07 -6.93
N LEU A 190 -4.95 7.51 -5.89
CA LEU A 190 -4.65 6.08 -5.81
C LEU A 190 -5.91 5.22 -5.78
N ALA A 191 -6.91 5.61 -4.97
CA ALA A 191 -8.18 4.89 -4.88
C ALA A 191 -8.93 4.90 -6.21
N VAL A 192 -9.01 6.06 -6.86
CA VAL A 192 -9.65 6.21 -8.18
C VAL A 192 -8.94 5.38 -9.24
N ALA A 193 -7.60 5.42 -9.26
CA ALA A 193 -6.78 4.66 -10.20
C ALA A 193 -6.93 3.14 -10.01
N ALA A 194 -6.95 2.67 -8.75
CA ALA A 194 -7.14 1.26 -8.43
C ALA A 194 -8.52 0.76 -8.88
N ILE A 195 -9.58 1.50 -8.55
CA ILE A 195 -10.96 1.15 -8.96
C ILE A 195 -11.08 1.14 -10.48
N ALA A 196 -10.56 2.16 -11.15
CA ALA A 196 -10.59 2.25 -12.61
C ALA A 196 -9.80 1.11 -13.27
N GLY A 197 -8.62 0.78 -12.75
CA GLY A 197 -7.80 -0.33 -13.24
C GLY A 197 -8.50 -1.67 -13.12
N ILE A 198 -9.10 -1.96 -11.97
CA ILE A 198 -9.87 -3.19 -11.73
C ILE A 198 -11.08 -3.26 -12.67
N ALA A 199 -11.83 -2.16 -12.78
CA ALA A 199 -13.01 -2.09 -13.64
C ALA A 199 -12.65 -2.30 -15.12
N LEU A 200 -11.61 -1.63 -15.61
CA LEU A 200 -11.13 -1.80 -16.99
C LEU A 200 -10.62 -3.21 -17.25
N ASN A 201 -9.88 -3.77 -16.30
CA ASN A 201 -9.41 -5.16 -16.40
C ASN A 201 -10.55 -6.17 -16.44
N ALA A 202 -11.68 -5.87 -15.78
CA ALA A 202 -12.88 -6.72 -15.82
C ALA A 202 -13.64 -6.60 -17.13
N VAL A 203 -13.76 -5.37 -17.67
CA VAL A 203 -14.64 -5.04 -18.82
C VAL A 203 -13.95 -5.24 -20.17
N LEU A 204 -12.65 -4.89 -20.28
CA LEU A 204 -11.94 -4.97 -21.55
C LEU A 204 -11.73 -6.43 -21.97
N PRO A 205 -12.07 -6.79 -23.21
CA PRO A 205 -11.80 -8.11 -23.79
C PRO A 205 -10.31 -8.30 -24.06
N GLY A 206 -9.90 -9.53 -24.37
CA GLY A 206 -8.52 -9.85 -24.76
C GLY A 206 -7.62 -10.08 -23.57
N LYS A 207 -8.10 -10.81 -22.55
CA LYS A 207 -7.26 -11.32 -21.46
C LYS A 207 -6.30 -12.34 -22.05
N ASP A 208 -5.02 -12.08 -21.94
CA ASP A 208 -3.91 -12.90 -22.42
C ASP A 208 -3.27 -13.75 -21.30
N TYR A 209 -3.78 -13.61 -20.08
CA TYR A 209 -3.31 -14.36 -18.92
C TYR A 209 -4.24 -15.56 -18.65
N GLU A 210 -3.67 -16.75 -18.68
CA GLU A 210 -4.30 -17.99 -18.22
C GLU A 210 -3.72 -18.36 -16.85
N PHE A 211 -4.61 -18.56 -15.86
CA PHE A 211 -4.20 -19.03 -14.55
C PHE A 211 -3.75 -20.50 -14.69
N GLY A 212 -2.44 -20.72 -14.64
CA GLY A 212 -1.85 -22.05 -14.65
C GLY A 212 -1.83 -22.67 -13.25
N GLU A 213 -1.89 -24.00 -13.17
CA GLU A 213 -1.58 -24.73 -11.94
C GLU A 213 -0.05 -24.81 -11.78
N ASP A 214 0.57 -23.77 -11.24
CA ASP A 214 1.98 -23.83 -10.90
C ASP A 214 2.16 -24.49 -9.54
N GLU A 215 3.00 -25.54 -9.44
CA GLU A 215 3.33 -26.21 -8.16
C GLU A 215 3.88 -25.25 -7.09
N LYS A 216 4.38 -24.09 -7.50
CA LYS A 216 4.90 -23.02 -6.63
C LYS A 216 3.88 -21.93 -6.29
N GLY A 217 2.60 -22.14 -6.64
CA GLY A 217 1.54 -21.15 -6.51
C GLY A 217 1.55 -20.19 -7.71
N ASP A 218 0.35 -19.89 -8.19
CA ASP A 218 0.11 -18.96 -9.29
C ASP A 218 0.40 -17.53 -8.81
N THR A 219 1.67 -17.22 -8.77
CA THR A 219 2.14 -15.86 -8.73
C THR A 219 2.60 -15.56 -10.11
N SER A 220 2.06 -14.57 -10.74
CA SER A 220 2.60 -14.01 -11.99
C SER A 220 4.07 -13.54 -11.87
N VAL A 221 4.73 -13.88 -10.79
CA VAL A 221 6.14 -13.60 -10.52
C VAL A 221 6.95 -14.84 -10.87
N ASN A 222 7.50 -14.86 -12.07
CA ASN A 222 8.41 -15.89 -12.51
C ASN A 222 9.77 -15.70 -11.80
N PHE A 223 10.02 -16.49 -10.75
CA PHE A 223 11.31 -16.54 -10.06
C PHE A 223 12.32 -17.47 -10.79
N GLN A 224 12.27 -17.59 -12.10
CA GLN A 224 13.31 -18.27 -12.84
C GLN A 224 14.55 -17.38 -12.92
N VAL A 225 15.55 -17.72 -12.13
CA VAL A 225 16.92 -17.24 -12.24
C VAL A 225 17.63 -18.04 -13.32
#